data_e469c77b87c3916e41f8f1ec30de5bb1
#
_entry.id   e469c77b87c3916e41f8f1ec30de5bb1
#
_cell.length_a   1.000
_cell.length_b   1.000
_cell.length_c   1.000
_cell.angle_alpha   90.00
_cell.angle_beta   90.00
_cell.angle_gamma   90.00
#
_symmetry.space_group_name_H-M   'P 1'
#
loop_
_entity.id
_entity.type
_entity.pdbx_description
1 polymer ?
#
loop_
_entity_poly.entity_id
_entity_poly.type
_entity_poly.pdbx_seq_one_letter_code
_entity_poly.pdbx_strand_id
1 'polypeptide(L)'
;MKTLLALILLTIIVFPVYAQEQFAETVLPTDKGTLEVGLSTIPSQPNIGSETKLKINFINKNTKAIQEHIDYSIAVKKGEEQVFGIPLTHTAVGSVTIPYEFKEKGEYKISVDLQGVLFQPIIPPESAVFLITVGGSDVNTSTPKSGCLIATAAFGSELAPQIQFLREYRDNTIMASAVGSSFLNVFNSVYYSFSPSVADAERNNPILQETVKTIISPLLGILQVTEIYNFGENELSVLTSGIIASSLVGAVYFWPVGLAVKSARENTRPKVRLAIVVIFATLTITLASIAIGNSQLMMITTSSLVFSFVGTSAVFSSWIICKIVRKVSTFL
;
A
#
# COMPACT_ATOMS: atom_id res chain seq x y z
N MET A 1 3.67 -32.87 -8.82
CA MET A 1 2.28 -32.36 -8.85
C MET A 1 1.82 -31.89 -7.48
N LYS A 2 1.92 -32.74 -6.44
CA LYS A 2 1.47 -32.41 -5.08
C LYS A 2 2.21 -31.21 -4.44
N THR A 3 3.52 -31.06 -4.64
CA THR A 3 4.32 -29.98 -4.06
C THR A 3 4.13 -28.62 -4.73
N LEU A 4 3.90 -28.58 -6.04
CA LEU A 4 3.63 -27.32 -6.74
C LEU A 4 2.19 -26.86 -6.51
N LEU A 5 1.24 -27.81 -6.42
CA LEU A 5 -0.13 -27.54 -6.01
C LEU A 5 -0.16 -27.06 -4.56
N ALA A 6 0.69 -27.59 -3.68
CA ALA A 6 0.84 -27.12 -2.30
C ALA A 6 1.44 -25.71 -2.21
N LEU A 7 2.37 -25.34 -3.10
CA LEU A 7 2.91 -23.97 -3.16
C LEU A 7 1.86 -22.99 -3.66
N ILE A 8 1.07 -23.36 -4.66
CA ILE A 8 -0.04 -22.57 -5.19
C ILE A 8 -1.18 -22.49 -4.17
N LEU A 9 -1.50 -23.60 -3.47
CA LEU A 9 -2.46 -23.59 -2.37
C LEU A 9 -1.94 -22.79 -1.17
N LEU A 10 -0.66 -22.81 -0.86
CA LEU A 10 -0.06 -22.03 0.22
C LEU A 10 -0.15 -20.52 -0.08
N THR A 11 -0.02 -20.09 -1.34
CA THR A 11 -0.26 -18.70 -1.74
C THR A 11 -1.73 -18.31 -1.67
N ILE A 12 -2.67 -19.26 -1.78
CA ILE A 12 -4.11 -19.01 -1.66
C ILE A 12 -4.57 -19.07 -0.19
N ILE A 13 -3.94 -19.89 0.66
CA ILE A 13 -4.35 -20.11 2.06
C ILE A 13 -3.79 -19.03 3.02
N VAL A 14 -2.72 -18.33 2.64
CA VAL A 14 -2.09 -17.31 3.52
C VAL A 14 -2.84 -15.98 3.52
N PHE A 15 -3.87 -15.80 2.69
CA PHE A 15 -4.67 -14.57 2.67
C PHE A 15 -6.18 -14.77 2.81
N PRO A 16 -6.71 -15.20 3.96
CA PRO A 16 -7.92 -14.58 4.45
C PRO A 16 -7.53 -13.38 5.30
N VAL A 17 -6.72 -12.47 4.77
CA VAL A 17 -6.69 -11.13 5.33
C VAL A 17 -7.99 -10.51 4.88
N TYR A 18 -8.90 -10.35 5.80
CA TYR A 18 -9.89 -9.30 5.74
C TYR A 18 -9.09 -8.03 5.44
N ALA A 19 -9.01 -7.66 4.16
CA ALA A 19 -8.65 -6.33 3.75
C ALA A 19 -9.85 -5.46 4.16
N GLN A 20 -9.99 -5.20 5.45
CA GLN A 20 -10.56 -3.94 5.86
C GLN A 20 -9.68 -2.91 5.17
N GLU A 21 -10.29 -2.08 4.36
CA GLU A 21 -9.69 -0.87 3.86
C GLU A 21 -9.15 -0.12 5.08
N GLN A 22 -7.92 -0.42 5.47
CA GLN A 22 -7.16 0.41 6.40
C GLN A 22 -6.70 1.62 5.58
N PHE A 23 -7.68 2.50 5.31
CA PHE A 23 -7.33 3.89 5.04
C PHE A 23 -6.48 4.35 6.21
N ALA A 24 -5.41 5.09 5.92
CA ALA A 24 -4.59 5.67 6.98
C ALA A 24 -5.51 6.59 7.81
N GLU A 25 -6.09 6.01 8.84
CA GLU A 25 -6.97 6.71 9.76
C GLU A 25 -6.08 7.44 10.77
N THR A 26 -6.18 8.75 10.78
CA THR A 26 -5.57 9.55 11.84
C THR A 26 -6.51 9.55 13.03
N VAL A 27 -6.09 8.96 14.14
CA VAL A 27 -6.88 8.91 15.38
C VAL A 27 -6.33 9.92 16.37
N LEU A 28 -7.18 10.83 16.82
CA LEU A 28 -6.85 11.84 17.82
C LEU A 28 -7.84 11.77 18.99
N PRO A 29 -7.37 11.93 20.22
CA PRO A 29 -8.28 12.11 21.36
C PRO A 29 -9.02 13.46 21.23
N THR A 30 -10.24 13.52 21.72
CA THR A 30 -10.89 14.80 22.00
C THR A 30 -10.10 15.59 23.06
N ASP A 31 -10.24 16.91 23.09
CA ASP A 31 -9.47 17.80 23.98
C ASP A 31 -9.56 17.44 25.48
N LYS A 32 -10.65 16.83 25.93
CA LYS A 32 -10.79 16.29 27.30
C LYS A 32 -10.60 14.78 27.36
N GLY A 33 -10.51 14.10 26.21
CA GLY A 33 -10.20 12.69 26.11
C GLY A 33 -11.33 11.75 26.50
N THR A 34 -12.59 12.15 26.33
CA THR A 34 -13.74 11.27 26.53
C THR A 34 -13.79 10.18 25.47
N LEU A 35 -13.56 10.54 24.21
CA LEU A 35 -13.47 9.63 23.07
C LEU A 35 -12.19 9.90 22.27
N GLU A 36 -11.90 8.99 21.37
CA GLU A 36 -10.97 9.19 20.26
C GLU A 36 -11.79 9.36 18.98
N VAL A 37 -11.35 10.24 18.11
CA VAL A 37 -11.96 10.45 16.79
C VAL A 37 -10.98 10.02 15.74
N GLY A 38 -11.39 9.11 14.86
CA GLY A 38 -10.63 8.68 13.70
C GLY A 38 -11.11 9.41 12.45
N LEU A 39 -10.20 10.01 11.70
CA LEU A 39 -10.49 10.62 10.40
C LEU A 39 -9.66 9.95 9.31
N SER A 40 -10.32 9.55 8.25
CA SER A 40 -9.67 9.10 7.01
C SER A 40 -10.31 9.75 5.79
N THR A 41 -9.51 9.94 4.74
CA THR A 41 -9.99 10.48 3.46
C THR A 41 -9.88 9.43 2.36
N ILE A 42 -10.84 9.43 1.45
CA ILE A 42 -10.87 8.57 0.27
C ILE A 42 -11.05 9.46 -0.97
N PRO A 43 -10.03 9.62 -1.80
CA PRO A 43 -8.67 9.08 -1.70
C PRO A 43 -7.89 9.64 -0.50
N SER A 44 -6.83 8.93 -0.08
CA SER A 44 -5.99 9.33 1.06
C SER A 44 -5.29 10.68 0.86
N GLN A 45 -5.09 11.08 -0.39
CA GLN A 45 -4.66 12.42 -0.78
C GLN A 45 -5.77 13.09 -1.59
N PRO A 46 -6.52 14.03 -1.00
CA PRO A 46 -7.56 14.75 -1.69
C PRO A 46 -7.01 15.62 -2.83
N ASN A 47 -7.64 15.53 -3.99
CA ASN A 47 -7.34 16.36 -5.14
C ASN A 47 -8.38 17.47 -5.30
N ILE A 48 -7.97 18.58 -5.91
CA ILE A 48 -8.87 19.70 -6.22
C ILE A 48 -9.90 19.26 -7.24
N GLY A 49 -11.16 19.62 -7.03
CA GLY A 49 -12.24 19.39 -7.99
C GLY A 49 -12.70 17.94 -8.10
N SER A 50 -12.23 17.05 -7.23
CA SER A 50 -12.68 15.67 -7.16
C SER A 50 -13.36 15.37 -5.84
N GLU A 51 -14.38 14.50 -5.88
CA GLU A 51 -15.06 14.06 -4.68
C GLU A 51 -14.11 13.32 -3.75
N THR A 52 -14.00 13.80 -2.52
CA THR A 52 -13.29 13.14 -1.44
C THR A 52 -14.31 12.71 -0.38
N LYS A 53 -14.25 11.46 0.05
CA LYS A 53 -15.06 10.98 1.17
C LYS A 53 -14.29 11.15 2.46
N LEU A 54 -14.83 11.95 3.36
CA LEU A 54 -14.33 12.11 4.74
C LEU A 54 -15.02 11.05 5.59
N LYS A 55 -14.28 10.03 6.02
CA LYS A 55 -14.81 9.01 6.93
C LYS A 55 -14.37 9.32 8.35
N ILE A 56 -15.34 9.45 9.25
CA ILE A 56 -15.13 9.78 10.66
C ILE A 56 -15.66 8.63 11.50
N ASN A 57 -14.84 8.15 12.41
CA ASN A 57 -15.17 7.11 13.38
C ASN A 57 -15.05 7.65 14.79
N PHE A 58 -16.07 7.45 15.60
CA PHE A 58 -16.01 7.75 17.03
C PHE A 58 -15.62 6.48 17.78
N ILE A 59 -14.51 6.52 18.51
CA ILE A 59 -13.85 5.35 19.08
C ILE A 59 -13.84 5.47 20.60
N ASN A 60 -14.32 4.46 21.28
CA ASN A 60 -14.24 4.38 22.72
C ASN A 60 -12.78 4.19 23.16
N LYS A 61 -12.28 5.11 23.96
CA LYS A 61 -10.87 5.14 24.39
C LYS A 61 -10.43 3.86 25.09
N ASN A 62 -11.32 3.23 25.86
CA ASN A 62 -10.98 2.07 26.69
C ASN A 62 -11.11 0.75 25.92
N THR A 63 -12.20 0.59 25.16
CA THR A 63 -12.48 -0.66 24.42
C THR A 63 -11.91 -0.70 23.03
N LYS A 64 -11.49 0.46 22.49
CA LYS A 64 -11.05 0.64 21.09
C LYS A 64 -12.10 0.24 20.05
N ALA A 65 -13.34 0.08 20.48
CA ALA A 65 -14.47 -0.20 19.60
C ALA A 65 -15.15 1.09 19.16
N ILE A 66 -15.90 1.04 18.06
CA ILE A 66 -16.74 2.15 17.62
C ILE A 66 -17.78 2.45 18.71
N GLN A 67 -17.90 3.72 19.07
CA GLN A 67 -18.86 4.21 20.03
C GLN A 67 -20.15 4.62 19.31
N GLU A 68 -21.23 3.96 19.63
CA GLU A 68 -22.56 4.24 19.08
C GLU A 68 -23.23 5.44 19.77
N HIS A 69 -24.27 5.98 19.14
CA HIS A 69 -25.11 7.07 19.63
C HIS A 69 -24.31 8.33 20.00
N ILE A 70 -23.80 9.00 18.98
CA ILE A 70 -22.99 10.21 19.11
C ILE A 70 -23.74 11.41 18.53
N ASP A 71 -23.80 12.49 19.29
CA ASP A 71 -24.22 13.82 18.84
C ASP A 71 -22.97 14.65 18.54
N TYR A 72 -22.85 15.11 17.29
CA TYR A 72 -21.65 15.77 16.81
C TYR A 72 -21.97 16.87 15.80
N SER A 73 -21.00 17.78 15.60
CA SER A 73 -20.97 18.73 14.49
C SER A 73 -19.60 18.73 13.83
N ILE A 74 -19.53 19.19 12.59
CA ILE A 74 -18.27 19.22 11.82
C ILE A 74 -18.12 20.60 11.19
N ALA A 75 -16.91 21.14 11.25
CA ALA A 75 -16.52 22.34 10.54
C ALA A 75 -15.26 22.10 9.74
N VAL A 76 -15.27 22.44 8.46
CA VAL A 76 -14.10 22.45 7.58
C VAL A 76 -13.73 23.90 7.31
N LYS A 77 -12.51 24.27 7.70
CA LYS A 77 -11.99 25.65 7.53
C LYS A 77 -10.76 25.65 6.65
N LYS A 78 -10.62 26.72 5.85
CA LYS A 78 -9.39 27.06 5.15
C LYS A 78 -8.88 28.40 5.69
N GLY A 79 -7.77 28.35 6.45
CA GLY A 79 -7.39 29.50 7.28
C GLY A 79 -8.45 29.80 8.35
N GLU A 80 -8.96 31.02 8.36
CA GLU A 80 -10.02 31.42 9.28
C GLU A 80 -11.44 31.25 8.70
N GLU A 81 -11.57 31.00 7.40
CA GLU A 81 -12.86 30.88 6.73
C GLU A 81 -13.42 29.47 6.83
N GLN A 82 -14.68 29.36 7.26
CA GLN A 82 -15.41 28.08 7.23
C GLN A 82 -15.98 27.85 5.83
N VAL A 83 -15.45 26.87 5.13
CA VAL A 83 -15.84 26.52 3.74
C VAL A 83 -16.91 25.44 3.67
N PHE A 84 -17.09 24.68 4.77
CA PHE A 84 -18.13 23.63 4.88
C PHE A 84 -18.43 23.35 6.35
N GLY A 85 -19.64 22.86 6.62
CA GLY A 85 -19.99 22.43 7.97
C GLY A 85 -21.25 21.56 8.00
N ILE A 86 -21.29 20.67 8.97
CA ILE A 86 -22.46 19.90 9.33
C ILE A 86 -22.89 20.40 10.72
N PRO A 87 -24.12 20.92 10.85
CA PRO A 87 -24.65 21.35 12.14
C PRO A 87 -24.81 20.13 13.05
N LEU A 88 -25.13 20.40 14.31
CA LEU A 88 -25.38 19.34 15.30
C LEU A 88 -26.31 18.27 14.72
N THR A 89 -25.82 17.06 14.67
CA THR A 89 -26.53 15.89 14.15
C THR A 89 -26.18 14.64 14.97
N HIS A 90 -26.97 13.59 14.79
CA HIS A 90 -26.83 12.32 15.50
C HIS A 90 -26.38 11.19 14.57
N THR A 91 -25.45 10.33 15.05
CA THR A 91 -25.18 9.04 14.43
C THR A 91 -25.45 7.90 15.41
N ALA A 92 -26.29 6.97 15.00
CA ALA A 92 -26.57 5.76 15.79
C ALA A 92 -25.43 4.74 15.74
N VAL A 93 -24.70 4.69 14.62
CA VAL A 93 -23.65 3.66 14.37
C VAL A 93 -22.24 4.13 14.74
N GLY A 94 -22.06 5.38 15.13
CA GLY A 94 -20.74 5.92 15.53
C GLY A 94 -19.71 6.03 14.41
N SER A 95 -20.14 5.89 13.16
CA SER A 95 -19.30 6.06 11.96
C SER A 95 -20.07 6.85 10.91
N VAL A 96 -19.39 7.81 10.27
CA VAL A 96 -20.01 8.71 9.28
C VAL A 96 -19.09 8.86 8.09
N THR A 97 -19.67 8.90 6.89
CA THR A 97 -18.96 9.16 5.64
C THR A 97 -19.60 10.35 4.94
N ILE A 98 -18.81 11.40 4.70
CA ILE A 98 -19.26 12.67 4.15
C ILE A 98 -18.57 12.90 2.83
N PRO A 99 -19.29 12.97 1.71
CA PRO A 99 -18.70 13.38 0.44
C PRO A 99 -18.44 14.89 0.48
N TYR A 100 -17.22 15.30 0.13
CA TYR A 100 -16.81 16.69 0.07
C TYR A 100 -15.85 16.92 -1.10
N GLU A 101 -16.01 18.02 -1.82
CA GLU A 101 -15.13 18.45 -2.92
C GLU A 101 -14.31 19.65 -2.49
N PHE A 102 -12.97 19.48 -2.45
CA PHE A 102 -12.07 20.59 -2.17
C PHE A 102 -11.87 21.44 -3.41
N LYS A 103 -12.23 22.73 -3.33
CA LYS A 103 -12.18 23.64 -4.47
C LYS A 103 -10.81 24.25 -4.72
N GLU A 104 -9.96 24.30 -3.72
CA GLU A 104 -8.67 24.96 -3.77
C GLU A 104 -7.59 24.13 -3.08
N LYS A 105 -6.34 24.32 -3.50
CA LYS A 105 -5.18 23.73 -2.83
C LYS A 105 -4.89 24.44 -1.51
N GLY A 106 -4.30 23.72 -0.58
CA GLY A 106 -3.82 24.28 0.69
C GLY A 106 -4.14 23.40 1.88
N GLU A 107 -3.89 23.94 3.06
CA GLU A 107 -4.19 23.28 4.32
C GLU A 107 -5.62 23.58 4.76
N TYR A 108 -6.34 22.52 5.11
CA TYR A 108 -7.68 22.58 5.65
C TYR A 108 -7.70 22.03 7.07
N LYS A 109 -8.40 22.73 7.95
CA LYS A 109 -8.64 22.34 9.33
C LYS A 109 -10.03 21.75 9.44
N ILE A 110 -10.11 20.48 9.85
CA ILE A 110 -11.38 19.80 10.10
C ILE A 110 -11.55 19.65 11.60
N SER A 111 -12.56 20.35 12.16
CA SER A 111 -12.95 20.22 13.56
C SER A 111 -14.16 19.31 13.65
N VAL A 112 -14.07 18.32 14.51
CA VAL A 112 -15.18 17.43 14.89
C VAL A 112 -15.52 17.71 16.33
N ASP A 113 -16.67 18.32 16.57
CA ASP A 113 -17.11 18.71 17.90
C ASP A 113 -18.10 17.68 18.42
N LEU A 114 -17.79 17.10 19.57
CA LEU A 114 -18.58 16.09 20.26
C LEU A 114 -19.48 16.78 21.30
N GLN A 115 -20.80 16.62 21.17
CA GLN A 115 -21.78 17.28 21.98
C GLN A 115 -22.60 16.30 22.85
N GLY A 116 -22.62 15.01 22.52
CA GLY A 116 -23.30 13.97 23.29
C GLY A 116 -22.80 12.57 23.00
N VAL A 117 -22.87 11.69 23.97
CA VAL A 117 -22.56 10.26 23.89
C VAL A 117 -23.64 9.47 24.59
N LEU A 118 -24.18 8.43 23.94
CA LEU A 118 -25.25 7.57 24.49
C LEU A 118 -26.43 8.39 25.04
N PHE A 119 -26.86 9.42 24.28
CA PHE A 119 -27.94 10.35 24.66
C PHE A 119 -27.66 11.20 25.90
N GLN A 120 -26.42 11.23 26.36
CA GLN A 120 -26.00 12.12 27.45
C GLN A 120 -25.23 13.32 26.90
N PRO A 121 -25.61 14.55 27.19
CA PRO A 121 -24.90 15.73 26.68
C PRO A 121 -23.52 15.86 27.31
N ILE A 122 -22.55 16.29 26.52
CA ILE A 122 -21.20 16.66 26.95
C ILE A 122 -21.14 18.19 27.05
N ILE A 123 -20.99 18.71 28.27
CA ILE A 123 -20.95 20.14 28.53
C ILE A 123 -19.68 20.52 29.28
N PRO A 124 -18.86 21.41 28.74
CA PRO A 124 -18.89 21.97 27.39
C PRO A 124 -18.52 20.91 26.36
N PRO A 125 -18.89 21.10 25.08
CA PRO A 125 -18.51 20.20 23.98
C PRO A 125 -17.01 19.93 23.93
N GLU A 126 -16.62 18.78 23.42
CA GLU A 126 -15.23 18.41 23.22
C GLU A 126 -14.91 18.38 21.71
N SER A 127 -13.67 18.69 21.35
CA SER A 127 -13.27 18.79 19.94
C SER A 127 -12.06 17.93 19.63
N ALA A 128 -12.04 17.34 18.43
CA ALA A 128 -10.86 16.79 17.79
C ALA A 128 -10.58 17.57 16.50
N VAL A 129 -9.34 17.99 16.31
CA VAL A 129 -8.96 18.87 15.18
C VAL A 129 -7.92 18.20 14.31
N PHE A 130 -8.23 18.07 13.01
CA PHE A 130 -7.39 17.45 12.02
C PHE A 130 -6.92 18.49 11.00
N LEU A 131 -5.68 18.33 10.51
CA LEU A 131 -5.12 19.11 9.42
C LEU A 131 -4.99 18.23 8.20
N ILE A 132 -5.54 18.66 7.08
CA ILE A 132 -5.48 17.96 5.79
C ILE A 132 -4.90 18.89 4.74
N THR A 133 -3.90 18.43 3.99
CA THR A 133 -3.34 19.17 2.85
C THR A 133 -3.96 18.66 1.55
N VAL A 134 -4.52 19.57 0.77
CA VAL A 134 -5.18 19.32 -0.53
C VAL A 134 -4.36 19.87 -1.66
N GLY A 135 -4.10 19.06 -2.70
CA GLY A 135 -3.44 19.52 -3.93
C GLY A 135 -2.00 20.02 -3.74
N GLY A 136 -1.32 19.60 -2.71
CA GLY A 136 0.04 20.01 -2.40
C GLY A 136 1.04 18.87 -2.58
N SER A 137 1.83 18.94 -3.65
CA SER A 137 3.22 18.52 -3.57
C SER A 137 3.94 19.66 -2.86
N ASP A 138 4.38 19.42 -1.63
CA ASP A 138 5.45 20.06 -0.90
C ASP A 138 5.14 20.55 0.52
N VAL A 139 6.04 20.07 1.40
CA VAL A 139 6.73 20.69 2.54
C VAL A 139 6.09 20.60 3.92
N ASN A 140 6.76 19.79 4.75
CA ASN A 140 6.96 19.91 6.20
C ASN A 140 5.73 20.03 7.12
N THR A 141 5.26 18.90 7.57
CA THR A 141 4.89 18.75 8.98
C THR A 141 4.93 17.26 9.37
N SER A 142 5.45 16.97 10.51
CA SER A 142 5.76 15.71 11.14
C SER A 142 4.52 14.81 11.40
N THR A 143 4.00 14.25 10.34
CA THR A 143 3.21 13.01 10.38
C THR A 143 3.97 12.02 9.50
N PRO A 144 4.13 10.75 9.83
CA PRO A 144 4.83 9.84 8.97
C PRO A 144 4.02 9.72 7.67
N LYS A 145 4.35 10.59 6.68
CA LYS A 145 3.95 10.36 5.30
C LYS A 145 4.26 8.91 5.03
N SER A 146 3.31 8.17 4.45
CA SER A 146 3.49 6.81 3.97
C SER A 146 4.73 6.76 3.06
N GLY A 147 5.90 6.75 3.69
CA GLY A 147 7.20 6.90 3.06
C GLY A 147 7.83 5.52 2.86
N CYS A 148 8.83 5.46 2.04
CA CYS A 148 9.72 4.31 1.91
C CYS A 148 10.58 4.18 3.18
N LEU A 149 9.97 3.84 4.34
CA LEU A 149 10.59 3.93 5.67
C LEU A 149 11.96 3.22 5.73
N ILE A 150 12.01 1.96 5.27
CA ILE A 150 13.23 1.15 5.21
C ILE A 150 14.25 1.83 4.28
N ALA A 151 13.85 2.22 3.08
CA ALA A 151 14.77 2.86 2.14
C ALA A 151 15.25 4.23 2.66
N THR A 152 14.38 5.02 3.29
CA THR A 152 14.76 6.30 3.92
C THR A 152 15.78 6.09 5.05
N ALA A 153 15.60 5.08 5.88
CA ALA A 153 16.55 4.73 6.92
C ALA A 153 17.90 4.26 6.33
N ALA A 154 17.86 3.41 5.29
CA ALA A 154 19.03 2.90 4.61
C ALA A 154 19.86 4.01 3.94
N PHE A 155 19.23 4.96 3.26
CA PHE A 155 19.91 6.07 2.56
C PHE A 155 20.11 7.31 3.44
N GLY A 156 19.59 7.33 4.66
CA GLY A 156 19.81 8.37 5.68
C GLY A 156 19.07 9.68 5.46
N SER A 157 18.35 9.85 4.36
CA SER A 157 17.62 11.09 4.05
C SER A 157 16.41 10.82 3.16
N GLU A 158 15.31 11.51 3.46
CA GLU A 158 14.14 11.54 2.57
C GLU A 158 14.41 12.26 1.24
N LEU A 159 15.41 13.16 1.22
CA LEU A 159 15.83 13.92 0.04
C LEU A 159 16.86 13.18 -0.80
N ALA A 160 17.29 11.97 -0.41
CA ALA A 160 18.22 11.19 -1.22
C ALA A 160 17.61 10.91 -2.62
N PRO A 161 18.39 11.04 -3.70
CA PRO A 161 17.87 10.85 -5.07
C PRO A 161 17.18 9.51 -5.27
N GLN A 162 17.67 8.46 -4.59
CA GLN A 162 17.07 7.12 -4.63
C GLN A 162 15.66 7.10 -4.01
N ILE A 163 15.44 7.87 -2.95
CA ILE A 163 14.15 7.96 -2.27
C ILE A 163 13.17 8.79 -3.10
N GLN A 164 13.65 9.89 -3.68
CA GLN A 164 12.85 10.71 -4.59
C GLN A 164 12.38 9.88 -5.80
N PHE A 165 13.30 9.12 -6.43
CA PHE A 165 12.96 8.21 -7.51
C PHE A 165 11.89 7.18 -7.10
N LEU A 166 12.02 6.52 -5.93
CA LEU A 166 11.01 5.57 -5.44
C LEU A 166 9.64 6.20 -5.23
N ARG A 167 9.60 7.43 -4.74
CA ARG A 167 8.37 8.20 -4.56
C ARG A 167 7.74 8.57 -5.90
N GLU A 168 8.54 9.14 -6.81
CA GLU A 168 8.08 9.52 -8.14
C GLU A 168 7.56 8.30 -8.90
N TYR A 169 8.28 7.19 -8.88
CA TYR A 169 7.85 5.95 -9.51
C TYR A 169 6.53 5.43 -8.92
N ARG A 170 6.41 5.44 -7.59
CA ARG A 170 5.17 5.06 -6.91
C ARG A 170 4.00 5.97 -7.30
N ASP A 171 4.20 7.28 -7.21
CA ASP A 171 3.12 8.25 -7.31
C ASP A 171 2.72 8.49 -8.77
N ASN A 172 3.69 8.60 -9.68
CA ASN A 172 3.45 8.95 -11.08
C ASN A 172 3.27 7.73 -11.99
N THR A 173 3.83 6.57 -11.61
CA THR A 173 3.74 5.36 -12.44
C THR A 173 2.73 4.38 -11.89
N ILE A 174 2.88 3.95 -10.62
CA ILE A 174 2.03 2.89 -10.09
C ILE A 174 0.66 3.45 -9.70
N MET A 175 0.59 4.55 -8.94
CA MET A 175 -0.67 5.12 -8.46
C MET A 175 -1.49 5.82 -9.56
N ALA A 176 -0.92 6.06 -10.72
CA ALA A 176 -1.63 6.62 -11.87
C ALA A 176 -2.72 5.68 -12.43
N SER A 177 -2.75 4.41 -12.02
CA SER A 177 -3.74 3.44 -12.48
C SER A 177 -4.50 2.78 -11.33
N ALA A 178 -5.72 2.30 -11.61
CA ALA A 178 -6.52 1.55 -10.63
C ALA A 178 -5.88 0.20 -10.29
N VAL A 179 -5.23 -0.45 -11.25
CA VAL A 179 -4.47 -1.70 -11.07
C VAL A 179 -3.30 -1.49 -10.12
N GLY A 180 -2.48 -0.47 -10.37
CA GLY A 180 -1.32 -0.17 -9.54
C GLY A 180 -1.71 0.29 -8.14
N SER A 181 -2.72 1.15 -8.01
CA SER A 181 -3.27 1.58 -6.73
C SER A 181 -3.81 0.40 -5.91
N SER A 182 -4.51 -0.54 -6.57
CA SER A 182 -5.02 -1.75 -5.94
C SER A 182 -3.89 -2.65 -5.42
N PHE A 183 -2.82 -2.83 -6.21
CA PHE A 183 -1.63 -3.56 -5.77
C PHE A 183 -0.94 -2.87 -4.59
N LEU A 184 -0.74 -1.55 -4.66
CA LEU A 184 -0.09 -0.79 -3.59
C LEU A 184 -0.87 -0.82 -2.27
N ASN A 185 -2.18 -0.87 -2.30
CA ASN A 185 -3.00 -1.01 -1.09
C ASN A 185 -2.67 -2.31 -0.35
N VAL A 186 -2.56 -3.44 -1.05
CA VAL A 186 -2.15 -4.72 -0.46
C VAL A 186 -0.70 -4.67 0.00
N PHE A 187 0.19 -4.17 -0.85
CA PHE A 187 1.61 -4.04 -0.53
C PHE A 187 1.83 -3.19 0.72
N ASN A 188 1.21 -2.02 0.80
CA ASN A 188 1.33 -1.10 1.92
C ASN A 188 0.82 -1.72 3.22
N SER A 189 -0.30 -2.45 3.20
CA SER A 189 -0.84 -3.14 4.38
C SER A 189 0.19 -4.10 4.99
N VAL A 190 0.90 -4.85 4.14
CA VAL A 190 1.96 -5.76 4.60
C VAL A 190 3.22 -4.99 4.98
N TYR A 191 3.65 -4.04 4.14
CA TYR A 191 4.89 -3.28 4.33
C TYR A 191 4.89 -2.50 5.64
N TYR A 192 3.82 -1.76 5.94
CA TYR A 192 3.76 -0.96 7.17
C TYR A 192 3.60 -1.78 8.45
N SER A 193 3.24 -3.05 8.37
CA SER A 193 3.18 -3.93 9.55
C SER A 193 4.57 -4.21 10.16
N PHE A 194 5.65 -4.14 9.37
CA PHE A 194 7.01 -4.45 9.83
C PHE A 194 8.03 -3.34 9.57
N SER A 195 7.81 -2.49 8.56
CA SER A 195 8.79 -1.49 8.13
C SER A 195 9.20 -0.47 9.21
N PRO A 196 8.34 -0.01 10.16
CA PRO A 196 8.79 0.87 11.24
C PRO A 196 9.87 0.21 12.11
N SER A 197 9.66 -1.04 12.52
CA SER A 197 10.61 -1.78 13.36
C SER A 197 11.95 -2.02 12.65
N VAL A 198 11.92 -2.30 11.34
CA VAL A 198 13.13 -2.46 10.53
C VAL A 198 13.87 -1.12 10.40
N ALA A 199 13.17 -0.04 10.07
CA ALA A 199 13.76 1.29 9.93
C ALA A 199 14.39 1.79 11.25
N ASP A 200 13.78 1.50 12.40
CA ASP A 200 14.35 1.82 13.71
C ASP A 200 15.60 0.99 14.02
N ALA A 201 15.59 -0.29 13.66
CA ALA A 201 16.77 -1.15 13.79
C ALA A 201 17.94 -0.67 12.92
N GLU A 202 17.67 -0.22 11.69
CA GLU A 202 18.68 0.35 10.77
C GLU A 202 19.32 1.63 11.33
N ARG A 203 18.51 2.54 11.89
CA ARG A 203 19.02 3.79 12.50
C ARG A 203 20.00 3.53 13.64
N ASN A 204 19.81 2.42 14.34
CA ASN A 204 20.63 2.04 15.50
C ASN A 204 21.80 1.09 15.14
N ASN A 205 21.88 0.62 13.89
CA ASN A 205 22.89 -0.35 13.47
C ASN A 205 23.43 -0.03 12.06
N PRO A 206 24.63 0.60 11.97
CA PRO A 206 25.24 0.96 10.69
C PRO A 206 25.49 -0.23 9.75
N ILE A 207 25.79 -1.42 10.29
CA ILE A 207 26.02 -2.62 9.49
C ILE A 207 24.70 -3.07 8.83
N LEU A 208 23.60 -3.03 9.58
CA LEU A 208 22.28 -3.35 9.06
C LEU A 208 21.88 -2.33 7.99
N GLN A 209 22.11 -1.06 8.22
CA GLN A 209 21.85 0.03 7.27
C GLN A 209 22.54 -0.21 5.92
N GLU A 210 23.85 -0.47 5.91
CA GLU A 210 24.61 -0.74 4.68
C GLU A 210 24.18 -2.06 4.01
N THR A 211 23.80 -3.06 4.79
CA THR A 211 23.26 -4.32 4.26
C THR A 211 21.95 -4.09 3.52
N VAL A 212 21.02 -3.35 4.13
CA VAL A 212 19.71 -3.05 3.51
C VAL A 212 19.88 -2.17 2.28
N LYS A 213 20.77 -1.18 2.34
CA LYS A 213 21.12 -0.34 1.19
C LYS A 213 21.62 -1.18 -0.01
N THR A 214 22.49 -2.15 0.27
CA THR A 214 22.99 -3.09 -0.74
C THR A 214 21.87 -3.95 -1.33
N ILE A 215 20.92 -4.39 -0.50
CA ILE A 215 19.77 -5.18 -0.94
C ILE A 215 18.80 -4.33 -1.78
N ILE A 216 18.58 -3.06 -1.44
CA ILE A 216 17.66 -2.17 -2.20
C ILE A 216 18.26 -1.75 -3.54
N SER A 217 19.59 -1.65 -3.66
CA SER A 217 20.23 -1.14 -4.88
C SER A 217 19.84 -1.88 -6.18
N PRO A 218 19.78 -3.23 -6.24
CA PRO A 218 19.30 -3.91 -7.43
C PRO A 218 17.81 -3.64 -7.74
N LEU A 219 16.98 -3.44 -6.69
CA LEU A 219 15.57 -3.09 -6.87
C LEU A 219 15.41 -1.74 -7.60
N LEU A 220 16.20 -0.74 -7.21
CA LEU A 220 16.22 0.55 -7.90
C LEU A 220 16.55 0.39 -9.39
N GLY A 221 17.56 -0.41 -9.73
CA GLY A 221 17.90 -0.72 -11.11
C GLY A 221 16.76 -1.43 -11.87
N ILE A 222 16.06 -2.35 -11.23
CA ILE A 222 14.89 -3.03 -11.82
C ILE A 222 13.79 -2.01 -12.13
N LEU A 223 13.48 -1.11 -11.17
CA LEU A 223 12.45 -0.11 -11.36
C LEU A 223 12.81 0.91 -12.45
N GLN A 224 14.07 1.33 -12.55
CA GLN A 224 14.56 2.18 -13.64
C GLN A 224 14.38 1.51 -15.00
N VAL A 225 14.67 0.22 -15.11
CA VAL A 225 14.43 -0.53 -16.35
C VAL A 225 12.95 -0.56 -16.70
N THR A 226 12.07 -0.76 -15.73
CA THR A 226 10.62 -0.78 -15.98
C THR A 226 10.05 0.57 -16.36
N GLU A 227 10.65 1.67 -15.90
CA GLU A 227 10.27 3.02 -16.30
C GLU A 227 10.51 3.28 -17.81
N ILE A 228 11.60 2.75 -18.37
CA ILE A 228 11.90 2.85 -19.80
C ILE A 228 10.79 2.18 -20.65
N TYR A 229 10.16 1.14 -20.13
CA TYR A 229 9.07 0.41 -20.79
C TYR A 229 7.67 0.90 -20.39
N ASN A 230 7.59 2.03 -19.70
CA ASN A 230 6.31 2.64 -19.37
C ASN A 230 5.83 3.51 -20.55
N PHE A 231 4.85 3.01 -21.31
CA PHE A 231 4.31 3.68 -22.49
C PHE A 231 3.17 4.65 -22.19
N GLY A 232 3.02 5.14 -20.96
CA GLY A 232 2.00 6.10 -20.55
C GLY A 232 1.20 5.67 -19.30
N GLU A 233 0.27 6.52 -18.88
CA GLU A 233 -0.54 6.37 -17.67
C GLU A 233 -1.72 5.37 -17.80
N ASN A 234 -1.69 4.49 -18.79
CA ASN A 234 -2.74 3.54 -19.06
C ASN A 234 -2.62 2.30 -18.18
N GLU A 235 -3.77 1.69 -17.82
CA GLU A 235 -3.83 0.44 -17.05
C GLU A 235 -2.92 -0.67 -17.61
N LEU A 236 -2.88 -0.81 -18.93
CA LEU A 236 -2.05 -1.80 -19.61
C LEU A 236 -0.54 -1.51 -19.49
N SER A 237 -0.15 -0.24 -19.49
CA SER A 237 1.25 0.17 -19.32
C SER A 237 1.74 -0.16 -17.91
N VAL A 238 0.96 0.16 -16.89
CA VAL A 238 1.28 -0.16 -15.50
C VAL A 238 1.28 -1.68 -15.27
N LEU A 239 0.35 -2.40 -15.89
CA LEU A 239 0.31 -3.86 -15.82
C LEU A 239 1.57 -4.50 -16.45
N THR A 240 2.00 -4.03 -17.63
CA THR A 240 3.21 -4.53 -18.30
C THR A 240 4.48 -4.21 -17.51
N SER A 241 4.60 -2.99 -16.98
CA SER A 241 5.71 -2.59 -16.09
C SER A 241 5.75 -3.46 -14.82
N GLY A 242 4.59 -3.74 -14.22
CA GLY A 242 4.46 -4.63 -13.06
C GLY A 242 4.87 -6.08 -13.38
N ILE A 243 4.55 -6.60 -14.56
CA ILE A 243 4.96 -7.93 -15.03
C ILE A 243 6.49 -7.99 -15.19
N ILE A 244 7.08 -6.97 -15.80
CA ILE A 244 8.54 -6.90 -16.01
C ILE A 244 9.22 -6.79 -14.63
N ALA A 245 8.78 -5.88 -13.76
CA ALA A 245 9.34 -5.71 -12.43
C ALA A 245 9.29 -7.01 -11.60
N SER A 246 8.12 -7.65 -11.53
CA SER A 246 7.94 -8.90 -10.77
C SER A 246 8.77 -10.04 -11.32
N SER A 247 8.93 -10.12 -12.64
CA SER A 247 9.79 -11.13 -13.27
C SER A 247 11.28 -10.92 -12.94
N LEU A 248 11.76 -9.68 -12.98
CA LEU A 248 13.14 -9.34 -12.61
C LEU A 248 13.39 -9.51 -11.12
N VAL A 249 12.47 -9.08 -10.26
CA VAL A 249 12.55 -9.29 -8.81
C VAL A 249 12.63 -10.78 -8.47
N GLY A 250 11.79 -11.60 -9.08
CA GLY A 250 11.83 -13.05 -8.89
C GLY A 250 13.15 -13.66 -9.35
N ALA A 251 13.68 -13.22 -10.48
CA ALA A 251 14.94 -13.71 -11.02
C ALA A 251 16.16 -13.29 -10.18
N VAL A 252 16.18 -12.07 -9.64
CA VAL A 252 17.34 -11.52 -8.92
C VAL A 252 17.34 -11.91 -7.45
N TYR A 253 16.18 -11.78 -6.77
CA TYR A 253 16.13 -11.97 -5.30
C TYR A 253 15.71 -13.38 -4.89
N PHE A 254 14.86 -14.04 -5.67
CA PHE A 254 14.23 -15.29 -5.24
C PHE A 254 14.78 -16.54 -5.93
N TRP A 255 15.82 -16.41 -6.79
CA TRP A 255 16.46 -17.60 -7.39
C TRP A 255 17.00 -18.58 -6.34
N PRO A 256 17.57 -18.17 -5.17
CA PRO A 256 18.03 -19.14 -4.18
C PRO A 256 16.87 -19.97 -3.59
N VAL A 257 15.70 -19.33 -3.40
CA VAL A 257 14.48 -20.02 -2.94
C VAL A 257 13.99 -21.01 -4.01
N GLY A 258 14.12 -20.65 -5.29
CA GLY A 258 13.80 -21.53 -6.40
C GLY A 258 14.61 -22.82 -6.42
N LEU A 259 15.81 -22.86 -5.81
CA LEU A 259 16.61 -24.08 -5.66
C LEU A 259 15.96 -25.15 -4.77
N ALA A 260 15.03 -24.74 -3.90
CA ALA A 260 14.24 -25.68 -3.11
C ALA A 260 13.28 -26.52 -3.98
N VAL A 261 12.98 -26.05 -5.19
CA VAL A 261 12.12 -26.77 -6.12
C VAL A 261 12.91 -27.91 -6.77
N LYS A 262 12.45 -29.13 -6.56
CA LYS A 262 13.10 -30.37 -7.08
C LYS A 262 13.42 -30.29 -8.56
N SER A 263 12.54 -29.69 -9.38
CA SER A 263 12.72 -29.53 -10.81
C SER A 263 13.93 -28.66 -11.19
N ALA A 264 14.23 -27.63 -10.42
CA ALA A 264 15.41 -26.78 -10.66
C ALA A 264 16.69 -27.52 -10.27
N ARG A 265 16.68 -28.25 -9.15
CA ARG A 265 17.86 -28.95 -8.62
C ARG A 265 18.22 -30.22 -9.39
N GLU A 266 17.25 -30.99 -9.88
CA GLU A 266 17.50 -32.26 -10.62
C GLU A 266 17.69 -32.07 -12.11
N ASN A 267 17.83 -30.84 -12.62
CA ASN A 267 17.98 -30.55 -14.05
C ASN A 267 16.81 -31.05 -14.91
N THR A 268 15.67 -31.36 -14.32
CA THR A 268 14.44 -31.66 -15.06
C THR A 268 13.85 -30.33 -15.56
N ARG A 269 13.34 -30.31 -16.77
CA ARG A 269 12.68 -29.10 -17.27
C ARG A 269 11.56 -28.69 -16.32
N PRO A 270 11.53 -27.44 -15.85
CA PRO A 270 10.40 -26.96 -15.05
C PRO A 270 9.11 -27.19 -15.85
N LYS A 271 8.00 -27.43 -15.16
CA LYS A 271 6.71 -27.65 -15.83
C LYS A 271 6.21 -26.35 -16.46
N VAL A 272 6.90 -25.92 -17.52
CA VAL A 272 6.63 -24.66 -18.24
C VAL A 272 5.17 -24.54 -18.63
N ARG A 273 4.55 -25.65 -19.07
CA ARG A 273 3.10 -25.63 -19.41
C ARG A 273 2.23 -25.23 -18.24
N LEU A 274 2.53 -25.74 -17.03
CA LEU A 274 1.77 -25.38 -15.83
C LEU A 274 2.00 -23.92 -15.44
N ALA A 275 3.23 -23.43 -15.50
CA ALA A 275 3.55 -22.02 -15.26
C ALA A 275 2.81 -21.11 -16.23
N ILE A 276 2.81 -21.44 -17.52
CA ILE A 276 2.05 -20.69 -18.54
C ILE A 276 0.55 -20.68 -18.23
N VAL A 277 -0.04 -21.81 -17.86
CA VAL A 277 -1.46 -21.90 -17.52
C VAL A 277 -1.79 -21.02 -16.31
N VAL A 278 -0.95 -21.04 -15.26
CA VAL A 278 -1.16 -20.22 -14.06
C VAL A 278 -1.07 -18.73 -14.40
N ILE A 279 -0.03 -18.32 -15.13
CA ILE A 279 0.14 -16.93 -15.56
C ILE A 279 -1.04 -16.48 -16.42
N PHE A 280 -1.44 -17.30 -17.39
CA PHE A 280 -2.55 -16.95 -18.27
C PHE A 280 -3.87 -16.85 -17.52
N ALA A 281 -4.12 -17.76 -16.58
CA ALA A 281 -5.31 -17.71 -15.71
C ALA A 281 -5.31 -16.46 -14.82
N THR A 282 -4.21 -16.14 -14.15
CA THR A 282 -4.13 -14.95 -13.29
C THR A 282 -4.24 -13.67 -14.12
N LEU A 283 -3.63 -13.61 -15.30
CA LEU A 283 -3.74 -12.46 -16.19
C LEU A 283 -5.17 -12.25 -16.71
N THR A 284 -5.85 -13.32 -17.15
CA THR A 284 -7.23 -13.20 -17.61
C THR A 284 -8.20 -12.78 -16.51
N ILE A 285 -8.00 -13.29 -15.28
CA ILE A 285 -8.81 -12.90 -14.14
C ILE A 285 -8.53 -11.43 -13.76
N THR A 286 -7.28 -10.98 -13.84
CA THR A 286 -6.92 -9.57 -13.57
C THR A 286 -7.57 -8.66 -14.62
N LEU A 287 -7.49 -8.98 -15.91
CA LEU A 287 -8.13 -8.20 -16.97
C LEU A 287 -9.66 -8.16 -16.80
N ALA A 288 -10.26 -9.28 -16.40
CA ALA A 288 -11.69 -9.32 -16.10
C ALA A 288 -12.04 -8.43 -14.88
N SER A 289 -11.22 -8.42 -13.83
CA SER A 289 -11.43 -7.56 -12.65
C SER A 289 -11.36 -6.08 -12.97
N ILE A 290 -10.47 -5.69 -13.90
CA ILE A 290 -10.37 -4.32 -14.42
C ILE A 290 -11.66 -3.96 -15.17
N ALA A 291 -12.14 -4.83 -16.05
CA ALA A 291 -13.35 -4.59 -16.81
C ALA A 291 -14.61 -4.48 -15.93
N ILE A 292 -14.66 -5.21 -14.82
CA ILE A 292 -15.77 -5.15 -13.84
C ILE A 292 -15.68 -3.90 -12.97
N GLY A 293 -14.47 -3.30 -12.79
CA GLY A 293 -14.25 -2.12 -11.94
C GLY A 293 -14.36 -2.39 -10.44
N ASN A 294 -14.23 -3.66 -10.00
CA ASN A 294 -14.32 -4.01 -8.59
C ASN A 294 -12.93 -3.93 -7.93
N SER A 295 -12.74 -2.95 -7.04
CA SER A 295 -11.47 -2.69 -6.38
C SER A 295 -10.95 -3.87 -5.54
N GLN A 296 -11.82 -4.57 -4.83
CA GLN A 296 -11.43 -5.73 -4.02
C GLN A 296 -10.94 -6.90 -4.87
N LEU A 297 -11.63 -7.18 -5.99
CA LEU A 297 -11.17 -8.19 -6.95
C LEU A 297 -9.83 -7.78 -7.57
N MET A 298 -9.65 -6.50 -7.93
CA MET A 298 -8.38 -6.00 -8.45
C MET A 298 -7.25 -6.16 -7.44
N MET A 299 -7.44 -5.88 -6.16
CA MET A 299 -6.43 -6.07 -5.11
C MET A 299 -5.94 -7.52 -5.05
N ILE A 300 -6.85 -8.49 -5.05
CA ILE A 300 -6.52 -9.92 -4.97
C ILE A 300 -5.85 -10.40 -6.26
N THR A 301 -6.39 -10.02 -7.41
CA THR A 301 -5.93 -10.54 -8.71
C THR A 301 -4.60 -9.95 -9.13
N THR A 302 -4.36 -8.65 -8.91
CA THR A 302 -3.07 -8.00 -9.19
C THR A 302 -1.96 -8.55 -8.30
N SER A 303 -2.22 -8.73 -7.00
CA SER A 303 -1.25 -9.34 -6.10
C SER A 303 -0.95 -10.79 -6.49
N SER A 304 -1.97 -11.57 -6.83
CA SER A 304 -1.78 -12.95 -7.29
C SER A 304 -0.98 -13.02 -8.59
N LEU A 305 -1.18 -12.08 -9.51
CA LEU A 305 -0.43 -11.96 -10.76
C LEU A 305 1.06 -11.69 -10.47
N VAL A 306 1.36 -10.68 -9.63
CA VAL A 306 2.73 -10.36 -9.23
C VAL A 306 3.43 -11.56 -8.60
N PHE A 307 2.81 -12.24 -7.63
CA PHE A 307 3.39 -13.44 -7.01
C PHE A 307 3.58 -14.58 -8.00
N SER A 308 2.70 -14.75 -8.98
CA SER A 308 2.84 -15.76 -10.03
C SER A 308 4.07 -15.50 -10.89
N PHE A 309 4.33 -14.25 -11.27
CA PHE A 309 5.51 -13.89 -12.04
C PHE A 309 6.80 -14.00 -11.21
N VAL A 310 6.81 -13.53 -9.96
CA VAL A 310 7.95 -13.68 -9.04
C VAL A 310 8.30 -15.16 -8.86
N GLY A 311 7.32 -16.00 -8.55
CA GLY A 311 7.56 -17.43 -8.30
C GLY A 311 8.02 -18.20 -9.55
N THR A 312 7.43 -17.93 -10.69
CA THR A 312 7.81 -18.62 -11.94
C THR A 312 9.20 -18.19 -12.40
N SER A 313 9.54 -16.90 -12.34
CA SER A 313 10.85 -16.40 -12.71
C SER A 313 11.95 -16.87 -11.75
N ALA A 314 11.67 -16.96 -10.43
CA ALA A 314 12.58 -17.54 -9.45
C ALA A 314 12.96 -19.00 -9.76
N VAL A 315 11.98 -19.83 -10.09
CA VAL A 315 12.22 -21.24 -10.47
C VAL A 315 12.99 -21.34 -11.77
N PHE A 316 12.64 -20.50 -12.75
CA PHE A 316 13.28 -20.53 -14.09
C PHE A 316 14.74 -20.06 -14.01
N SER A 317 15.03 -18.98 -13.30
CA SER A 317 16.40 -18.49 -13.10
C SER A 317 17.25 -19.50 -12.33
N SER A 318 16.72 -20.14 -11.30
CA SER A 318 17.39 -21.21 -10.54
C SER A 318 17.75 -22.40 -11.44
N TRP A 319 16.84 -22.80 -12.32
CA TRP A 319 17.09 -23.90 -13.27
C TRP A 319 18.20 -23.54 -14.26
N ILE A 320 18.21 -22.31 -14.80
CA ILE A 320 19.26 -21.82 -15.70
C ILE A 320 20.62 -21.82 -14.99
N ILE A 321 20.69 -21.25 -13.78
CA ILE A 321 21.91 -21.18 -12.99
C ILE A 321 22.47 -22.59 -12.72
N CYS A 322 21.63 -23.51 -12.25
CA CYS A 322 22.03 -24.90 -12.02
C CYS A 322 22.57 -25.56 -13.30
N LYS A 323 21.98 -25.29 -14.46
CA LYS A 323 22.43 -25.83 -15.74
C LYS A 323 23.79 -25.28 -16.16
N ILE A 324 24.01 -23.97 -15.97
CA ILE A 324 25.29 -23.31 -16.26
C ILE A 324 26.39 -23.85 -15.33
N VAL A 325 26.17 -23.89 -14.02
CA VAL A 325 27.15 -24.39 -13.05
C VAL A 325 27.56 -25.83 -13.36
N ARG A 326 26.62 -26.72 -13.67
CA ARG A 326 26.93 -28.10 -14.03
C ARG A 326 27.75 -28.18 -15.32
N LYS A 327 27.43 -27.35 -16.33
CA LYS A 327 28.19 -27.32 -17.57
C LYS A 327 29.62 -26.87 -17.35
N VAL A 328 29.85 -25.86 -16.51
CA VAL A 328 31.20 -25.40 -16.17
C VAL A 328 31.95 -26.46 -15.34
N SER A 329 31.32 -27.13 -14.39
CA SER A 329 31.89 -28.22 -13.59
C SER A 329 32.25 -29.46 -14.41
N THR A 330 31.74 -29.64 -15.62
CA THR A 330 32.15 -30.75 -16.53
C THR A 330 33.29 -30.37 -17.48
N PHE A 331 33.70 -29.09 -17.50
CA PHE A 331 34.85 -28.59 -18.26
C PHE A 331 36.13 -28.39 -17.41
N LEU A 332 35.98 -28.41 -16.09
CA LEU A 332 37.06 -28.40 -15.09
C LEU A 332 37.36 -29.86 -14.61
#